data_d3fe44ec1d7adc813eac93f95f97dff4
#
_entry.id   d3fe44ec1d7adc813eac93f95f97dff4
#
_cell.length_a   1.000
_cell.length_b   1.000
_cell.length_c   1.000
_cell.angle_alpha   90.00
_cell.angle_beta   90.00
_cell.angle_gamma   90.00
#
_symmetry.space_group_name_H-M   'P 1'
#
loop_
_entity.id
_entity.type
_entity.pdbx_description
1 polymer ?
#
loop_
_entity_poly.entity_id
_entity_poly.type
_entity_poly.pdbx_seq_one_letter_code
_entity_poly.pdbx_strand_id
1 'polypeptide(L)'
;MTRIASLLVLLAALLLPAVAVYAPAQQKTLVVTGYGGRWSEVMKKALIEPFEKQHGVKIELVTGITTEWVAKLMAGGPDNPPFDVVMGNEPPFPIPRERGFFEPRNLALAPNIKNVYEKALVGDTSVAIFWSRIGIAYRTDAVAKKPTSWKDLWDEAYVGRRGTYVIGNTLGINFLFMTSKIYGKDFFDVDAGIAAIKRMQPKLVDFTGTIEKYLESKEVVIAVLHDGSTYDLQKRGIPLDWAAPSEGVPILDQVIQVTKGSKNKELAWKLVDAYLSPEVQTAFATELFFSPTNKTVKLPPEVARKIISGPADVDKLVLFDWAKVARQRPSGPSAGTRSCAERRSPAGRRAPLTRQALR
;
A
#
# COMPACT_ATOMS: atom_id res chain seq x y z
N MET A 1 54.48 -41.65 55.02
CA MET A 1 53.61 -40.48 55.07
C MET A 1 53.35 -39.86 53.71
N THR A 2 53.17 -40.64 52.68
CA THR A 2 53.10 -40.14 51.26
C THR A 2 51.91 -40.70 50.45
N ARG A 3 50.88 -41.22 51.10
CA ARG A 3 49.68 -41.76 50.43
C ARG A 3 48.34 -41.08 50.79
N ILE A 4 48.32 -40.11 51.72
CA ILE A 4 47.10 -39.44 52.17
C ILE A 4 46.94 -38.07 51.46
N ALA A 5 48.00 -37.45 50.91
CA ALA A 5 47.96 -36.17 50.22
C ALA A 5 47.37 -36.25 48.80
N SER A 6 47.34 -37.42 48.17
CA SER A 6 46.81 -37.57 46.77
C SER A 6 45.30 -37.77 46.68
N LEU A 7 44.61 -38.09 47.79
CA LEU A 7 43.16 -38.30 47.79
C LEU A 7 42.34 -37.02 48.01
N LEU A 8 42.95 -35.97 48.59
CA LEU A 8 42.28 -34.69 48.85
C LEU A 8 42.26 -33.73 47.65
N VAL A 9 43.13 -33.93 46.66
CA VAL A 9 43.15 -33.11 45.43
C VAL A 9 42.11 -33.55 44.39
N LEU A 10 41.66 -34.83 44.44
CA LEU A 10 40.64 -35.36 43.52
C LEU A 10 39.20 -35.03 43.94
N LEU A 11 38.94 -34.65 45.20
CA LEU A 11 37.58 -34.30 45.65
C LEU A 11 37.23 -32.81 45.51
N ALA A 12 38.23 -31.92 45.29
CA ALA A 12 38.00 -30.49 45.11
C ALA A 12 37.62 -30.11 43.66
N ALA A 13 37.78 -31.02 42.71
CA ALA A 13 37.45 -30.76 41.27
C ALA A 13 35.98 -31.02 40.90
N LEU A 14 35.14 -31.52 41.85
CA LEU A 14 33.74 -31.89 41.58
C LEU A 14 32.68 -30.89 42.05
N LEU A 15 33.09 -29.71 42.53
CA LEU A 15 32.19 -28.66 43.02
C LEU A 15 32.31 -27.33 42.26
N LEU A 16 32.61 -27.40 40.94
CA LEU A 16 32.37 -26.22 40.07
C LEU A 16 30.85 -26.13 39.85
N PRO A 17 30.19 -25.08 40.33
CA PRO A 17 28.81 -24.86 39.95
C PRO A 17 28.76 -24.76 38.41
N ALA A 18 27.98 -25.59 37.77
CA ALA A 18 27.62 -25.42 36.36
C ALA A 18 26.91 -24.07 36.25
N VAL A 19 27.66 -23.03 35.98
CA VAL A 19 27.09 -21.76 35.52
C VAL A 19 26.46 -22.08 34.19
N ALA A 20 25.15 -22.35 34.21
CA ALA A 20 24.37 -22.42 33.01
C ALA A 20 24.52 -21.05 32.33
N VAL A 21 25.36 -20.97 31.30
CA VAL A 21 25.44 -19.82 30.41
C VAL A 21 24.08 -19.83 29.68
N TYR A 22 23.17 -19.04 30.23
CA TYR A 22 21.93 -18.71 29.51
C TYR A 22 22.37 -17.93 28.24
N ALA A 23 22.51 -18.64 27.12
CA ALA A 23 22.59 -17.98 25.86
C ALA A 23 21.30 -17.15 25.71
N PRO A 24 21.39 -15.83 25.50
CA PRO A 24 20.19 -15.02 25.29
C PRO A 24 19.42 -15.65 24.13
N ALA A 25 18.15 -16.01 24.38
CA ALA A 25 17.28 -16.54 23.34
C ALA A 25 17.31 -15.55 22.19
N GLN A 26 17.70 -16.02 21.00
CA GLN A 26 17.77 -15.16 19.81
C GLN A 26 16.41 -14.50 19.63
N GLN A 27 16.39 -13.16 19.70
CA GLN A 27 15.18 -12.39 19.59
C GLN A 27 14.52 -12.68 18.23
N LYS A 28 13.27 -13.14 18.25
CA LYS A 28 12.54 -13.41 17.03
C LYS A 28 12.33 -12.15 16.22
N THR A 29 12.58 -12.21 14.93
CA THR A 29 12.34 -11.11 14.01
C THR A 29 11.12 -11.44 13.13
N LEU A 30 10.20 -10.48 13.00
CA LEU A 30 9.04 -10.54 12.14
C LEU A 30 9.24 -9.57 10.97
N VAL A 31 9.29 -10.07 9.75
CA VAL A 31 9.50 -9.25 8.54
C VAL A 31 8.15 -8.81 7.99
N VAL A 32 7.93 -7.50 7.93
CA VAL A 32 6.62 -6.90 7.61
C VAL A 32 6.78 -5.84 6.54
N THR A 33 5.90 -5.83 5.54
CA THR A 33 5.89 -4.75 4.54
C THR A 33 5.11 -3.53 5.03
N GLY A 34 5.48 -2.34 4.55
CA GLY A 34 4.77 -1.10 4.86
C GLY A 34 5.27 0.10 4.07
N TYR A 35 4.47 1.15 4.01
CA TYR A 35 4.86 2.36 3.31
C TYR A 35 5.85 3.20 4.12
N GLY A 36 6.61 4.05 3.44
CA GLY A 36 7.54 5.00 4.05
C GLY A 36 6.88 6.32 4.49
N GLY A 37 7.73 7.29 4.88
CA GLY A 37 7.29 8.64 5.23
C GLY A 37 6.40 8.66 6.49
N ARG A 38 5.45 9.61 6.52
CA ARG A 38 4.54 9.77 7.67
C ARG A 38 3.77 8.50 8.04
N TRP A 39 3.45 7.64 7.05
CA TRP A 39 2.81 6.36 7.31
C TRP A 39 3.66 5.48 8.23
N SER A 40 4.97 5.36 7.94
CA SER A 40 5.88 4.57 8.78
C SER A 40 6.11 5.18 10.17
N GLU A 41 6.07 6.51 10.28
CA GLU A 41 6.18 7.20 11.58
C GLU A 41 4.99 6.86 12.48
N VAL A 42 3.77 6.94 11.95
CA VAL A 42 2.55 6.58 12.69
C VAL A 42 2.55 5.09 13.03
N MET A 43 2.88 4.23 12.07
CA MET A 43 2.98 2.78 12.28
C MET A 43 3.98 2.43 13.38
N LYS A 44 5.17 3.04 13.35
CA LYS A 44 6.21 2.80 14.35
C LYS A 44 5.70 3.12 15.75
N LYS A 45 5.13 4.29 15.93
CA LYS A 45 4.66 4.79 17.24
C LYS A 45 3.40 4.07 17.73
N ALA A 46 2.42 3.85 16.86
CA ALA A 46 1.12 3.31 17.25
C ALA A 46 1.09 1.78 17.33
N LEU A 47 1.93 1.08 16.56
CA LEU A 47 1.90 -0.37 16.43
C LEU A 47 3.24 -1.03 16.75
N ILE A 48 4.33 -0.68 16.05
CA ILE A 48 5.58 -1.44 16.10
C ILE A 48 6.17 -1.41 17.51
N GLU A 49 6.44 -0.23 18.06
CA GLU A 49 7.07 -0.09 19.37
C GLU A 49 6.25 -0.75 20.51
N PRO A 50 4.92 -0.58 20.60
CA PRO A 50 4.09 -1.30 21.56
C PRO A 50 4.12 -2.81 21.37
N PHE A 51 4.07 -3.29 20.12
CA PHE A 51 4.07 -4.71 19.82
C PHE A 51 5.40 -5.39 20.14
N GLU A 52 6.53 -4.76 19.76
CA GLU A 52 7.88 -5.23 20.10
C GLU A 52 8.05 -5.37 21.61
N LYS A 53 7.62 -4.34 22.36
CA LYS A 53 7.67 -4.34 23.83
C LYS A 53 6.81 -5.44 24.45
N GLN A 54 5.60 -5.63 23.95
CA GLN A 54 4.64 -6.60 24.47
C GLN A 54 5.07 -8.04 24.23
N HIS A 55 5.66 -8.31 23.04
CA HIS A 55 5.94 -9.68 22.60
C HIS A 55 7.43 -10.07 22.64
N GLY A 56 8.33 -9.14 23.00
CA GLY A 56 9.76 -9.41 23.07
C GLY A 56 10.38 -9.74 21.70
N VAL A 57 9.81 -9.21 20.61
CA VAL A 57 10.22 -9.47 19.23
C VAL A 57 10.78 -8.21 18.59
N LYS A 58 11.44 -8.38 17.43
CA LYS A 58 11.84 -7.30 16.54
C LYS A 58 10.98 -7.28 15.30
N ILE A 59 10.49 -6.11 14.88
CA ILE A 59 9.84 -5.94 13.58
C ILE A 59 10.83 -5.30 12.60
N GLU A 60 11.10 -6.01 11.52
CA GLU A 60 11.81 -5.49 10.35
C GLU A 60 10.78 -4.96 9.36
N LEU A 61 10.68 -3.63 9.26
CA LEU A 61 9.77 -2.97 8.33
C LEU A 61 10.44 -2.81 6.97
N VAL A 62 9.96 -3.55 5.96
CA VAL A 62 10.42 -3.43 4.57
C VAL A 62 9.56 -2.40 3.84
N THR A 63 10.10 -1.19 3.70
CA THR A 63 9.40 -0.10 3.01
C THR A 63 9.48 -0.23 1.50
N GLY A 64 8.42 0.21 0.80
CA GLY A 64 8.34 0.16 -0.68
C GLY A 64 6.91 0.36 -1.18
N ILE A 65 6.58 -0.29 -2.28
CA ILE A 65 5.25 -0.30 -2.90
C ILE A 65 4.74 -1.72 -3.11
N THR A 66 3.42 -1.89 -3.15
CA THR A 66 2.78 -3.22 -3.17
C THR A 66 3.23 -4.10 -4.35
N THR A 67 3.40 -3.53 -5.53
CA THR A 67 3.84 -4.28 -6.72
C THR A 67 5.24 -4.87 -6.58
N GLU A 68 6.16 -4.17 -5.92
CA GLU A 68 7.51 -4.67 -5.63
C GLU A 68 7.48 -5.80 -4.59
N TRP A 69 6.67 -5.65 -3.53
CA TRP A 69 6.52 -6.70 -2.52
C TRP A 69 5.91 -7.96 -3.10
N VAL A 70 4.87 -7.82 -3.93
CA VAL A 70 4.25 -8.96 -4.61
C VAL A 70 5.24 -9.63 -5.57
N ALA A 71 6.07 -8.87 -6.30
CA ALA A 71 7.09 -9.44 -7.16
C ALA A 71 8.14 -10.25 -6.36
N LYS A 72 8.62 -9.72 -5.23
CA LYS A 72 9.55 -10.43 -4.32
C LYS A 72 8.90 -11.67 -3.72
N LEU A 73 7.64 -11.57 -3.28
CA LEU A 73 6.86 -12.69 -2.75
C LEU A 73 6.74 -13.81 -3.79
N MET A 74 6.35 -13.46 -5.02
CA MET A 74 6.23 -14.43 -6.11
C MET A 74 7.56 -15.10 -6.48
N ALA A 75 8.68 -14.37 -6.41
CA ALA A 75 10.00 -14.91 -6.65
C ALA A 75 10.47 -15.87 -5.55
N GLY A 76 10.12 -15.61 -4.28
CA GLY A 76 10.47 -16.47 -3.14
C GLY A 76 9.65 -17.75 -3.05
N GLY A 77 8.47 -17.75 -3.65
CA GLY A 77 7.54 -18.88 -3.58
C GLY A 77 6.75 -18.95 -2.27
N PRO A 78 5.70 -19.79 -2.22
CA PRO A 78 4.80 -19.87 -1.07
C PRO A 78 5.44 -20.49 0.18
N ASP A 79 6.45 -21.34 0.02
CA ASP A 79 7.07 -22.10 1.11
C ASP A 79 8.25 -21.37 1.77
N ASN A 80 8.86 -20.39 1.07
CA ASN A 80 9.96 -19.57 1.58
C ASN A 80 9.77 -18.10 1.24
N PRO A 81 8.70 -17.45 1.74
CA PRO A 81 8.42 -16.06 1.46
C PRO A 81 9.46 -15.13 2.13
N PRO A 82 9.80 -13.99 1.51
CA PRO A 82 10.71 -13.01 2.10
C PRO A 82 10.07 -12.18 3.22
N PHE A 83 8.78 -12.34 3.47
CA PHE A 83 8.02 -11.60 4.47
C PHE A 83 7.15 -12.55 5.28
N ASP A 84 6.94 -12.25 6.57
CA ASP A 84 5.97 -12.96 7.43
C ASP A 84 4.55 -12.38 7.25
N VAL A 85 4.47 -11.04 7.18
CA VAL A 85 3.22 -10.31 7.00
C VAL A 85 3.35 -9.37 5.82
N VAL A 86 2.41 -9.46 4.90
CA VAL A 86 2.35 -8.57 3.73
C VAL A 86 1.11 -7.71 3.81
N MET A 87 1.32 -6.39 3.88
CA MET A 87 0.25 -5.42 3.73
C MET A 87 0.45 -4.65 2.43
N GLY A 88 -0.61 -4.08 1.88
CA GLY A 88 -0.55 -3.24 0.70
C GLY A 88 -1.91 -3.01 0.07
N ASN A 89 -1.92 -2.30 -1.05
CA ASN A 89 -3.15 -2.07 -1.81
C ASN A 89 -3.57 -3.33 -2.55
N GLU A 90 -4.86 -3.62 -2.57
CA GLU A 90 -5.45 -4.89 -3.03
C GLU A 90 -5.12 -5.30 -4.48
N PRO A 91 -5.04 -4.42 -5.50
CA PRO A 91 -4.99 -4.82 -6.91
C PRO A 91 -3.93 -5.88 -7.30
N PRO A 92 -2.72 -5.92 -6.72
CA PRO A 92 -1.72 -6.95 -7.08
C PRO A 92 -1.89 -8.30 -6.38
N PHE A 93 -2.72 -8.40 -5.33
CA PHE A 93 -2.81 -9.61 -4.49
C PHE A 93 -3.67 -10.77 -5.01
N PRO A 94 -4.65 -10.62 -5.90
CA PRO A 94 -5.47 -11.75 -6.37
C PRO A 94 -4.65 -12.91 -6.89
N ILE A 95 -3.60 -12.67 -7.69
CA ILE A 95 -2.76 -13.73 -8.28
C ILE A 95 -2.02 -14.55 -7.22
N PRO A 96 -1.22 -13.96 -6.31
CA PRO A 96 -0.58 -14.74 -5.25
C PRO A 96 -1.60 -15.40 -4.31
N ARG A 97 -2.77 -14.79 -4.08
CA ARG A 97 -3.85 -15.39 -3.28
C ARG A 97 -4.38 -16.67 -3.93
N GLU A 98 -4.72 -16.65 -5.21
CA GLU A 98 -5.17 -17.82 -5.98
C GLU A 98 -4.09 -18.92 -6.04
N ARG A 99 -2.81 -18.55 -5.98
CA ARG A 99 -1.67 -19.49 -5.95
C ARG A 99 -1.30 -20.01 -4.56
N GLY A 100 -2.09 -19.69 -3.53
CA GLY A 100 -1.91 -20.22 -2.18
C GLY A 100 -0.71 -19.68 -1.41
N PHE A 101 -0.33 -18.43 -1.61
CA PHE A 101 0.78 -17.77 -0.90
C PHE A 101 0.43 -17.35 0.53
N PHE A 102 -0.84 -17.37 0.91
CA PHE A 102 -1.30 -16.83 2.19
C PHE A 102 -2.05 -17.84 3.04
N GLU A 103 -1.95 -17.69 4.35
CA GLU A 103 -2.69 -18.49 5.33
C GLU A 103 -4.17 -18.06 5.36
N PRO A 104 -5.11 -18.98 5.54
CA PRO A 104 -6.48 -18.65 5.89
C PRO A 104 -6.54 -17.84 7.18
N ARG A 105 -7.52 -16.90 7.27
CA ARG A 105 -7.69 -16.06 8.45
C ARG A 105 -7.80 -16.88 9.74
N ASN A 106 -7.04 -16.51 10.75
CA ASN A 106 -7.02 -17.16 12.06
C ASN A 106 -7.73 -16.29 13.11
N LEU A 107 -9.03 -16.53 13.31
CA LEU A 107 -9.86 -15.76 14.25
C LEU A 107 -9.52 -16.02 15.73
N ALA A 108 -8.79 -17.09 16.04
CA ALA A 108 -8.36 -17.37 17.41
C ALA A 108 -7.15 -16.50 17.79
N LEU A 109 -6.23 -16.27 16.84
CA LEU A 109 -5.04 -15.45 17.04
C LEU A 109 -5.25 -13.98 16.69
N ALA A 110 -6.28 -13.66 15.89
CA ALA A 110 -6.65 -12.31 15.50
C ALA A 110 -8.16 -12.07 15.70
N PRO A 111 -8.63 -12.01 16.97
CA PRO A 111 -10.05 -11.86 17.31
C PRO A 111 -10.67 -10.54 16.81
N ASN A 112 -9.90 -9.46 16.63
CA ASN A 112 -10.38 -8.20 16.07
C ASN A 112 -10.93 -8.33 14.63
N ILE A 113 -10.60 -9.39 13.91
CA ILE A 113 -11.22 -9.69 12.60
C ILE A 113 -12.75 -9.82 12.72
N LYS A 114 -13.31 -10.26 13.84
CA LYS A 114 -14.75 -10.32 14.08
C LYS A 114 -15.41 -8.95 14.17
N ASN A 115 -14.61 -7.92 14.44
CA ASN A 115 -15.06 -6.54 14.63
C ASN A 115 -14.99 -5.70 13.35
N VAL A 116 -14.43 -6.21 12.24
CA VAL A 116 -14.40 -5.46 10.98
C VAL A 116 -15.74 -5.54 10.25
N TYR A 117 -15.96 -4.59 9.34
CA TYR A 117 -17.08 -4.66 8.41
C TYR A 117 -16.93 -5.89 7.49
N GLU A 118 -18.04 -6.49 7.06
CA GLU A 118 -18.00 -7.64 6.15
C GLU A 118 -17.27 -7.33 4.84
N LYS A 119 -17.49 -6.13 4.29
CA LYS A 119 -16.77 -5.64 3.09
C LYS A 119 -15.24 -5.55 3.26
N ALA A 120 -14.73 -5.58 4.49
CA ALA A 120 -13.30 -5.63 4.75
C ALA A 120 -12.71 -7.04 4.67
N LEU A 121 -13.53 -8.07 4.58
CA LEU A 121 -13.08 -9.45 4.44
C LEU A 121 -12.87 -9.76 2.95
N VAL A 122 -11.60 -9.95 2.55
CA VAL A 122 -11.22 -10.16 1.14
C VAL A 122 -10.78 -11.60 0.93
N GLY A 123 -11.57 -12.37 0.18
CA GLY A 123 -11.39 -13.82 0.07
C GLY A 123 -11.43 -14.49 1.45
N ASP A 124 -10.67 -15.56 1.63
CA ASP A 124 -10.55 -16.32 2.87
C ASP A 124 -9.26 -16.01 3.67
N THR A 125 -8.30 -15.30 3.08
CA THR A 125 -6.96 -15.07 3.65
C THR A 125 -6.72 -13.64 4.12
N SER A 126 -7.35 -12.64 3.51
CA SER A 126 -7.01 -11.24 3.68
C SER A 126 -8.07 -10.46 4.44
N VAL A 127 -7.66 -9.39 5.09
CA VAL A 127 -8.55 -8.42 5.71
C VAL A 127 -8.09 -7.00 5.38
N ALA A 128 -9.01 -6.13 4.98
CA ALA A 128 -8.71 -4.72 4.82
C ALA A 128 -8.49 -4.08 6.20
N ILE A 129 -7.37 -3.39 6.34
CA ILE A 129 -7.03 -2.67 7.57
C ILE A 129 -7.50 -1.23 7.53
N PHE A 130 -7.44 -0.61 6.34
CA PHE A 130 -7.85 0.77 6.13
C PHE A 130 -8.47 0.95 4.76
N TRP A 131 -9.34 1.95 4.65
CA TRP A 131 -9.88 2.45 3.39
C TRP A 131 -9.58 3.93 3.21
N SER A 132 -9.44 4.37 1.95
CA SER A 132 -9.45 5.78 1.57
C SER A 132 -10.22 5.95 0.28
N ARG A 133 -10.94 7.06 0.13
CA ARG A 133 -11.68 7.39 -1.09
C ARG A 133 -10.73 8.04 -2.10
N ILE A 134 -10.76 7.58 -3.35
CA ILE A 134 -10.01 8.19 -4.43
C ILE A 134 -10.90 9.20 -5.13
N GLY A 135 -10.46 10.44 -5.20
CA GLY A 135 -11.20 11.55 -5.78
C GLY A 135 -10.29 12.64 -6.30
N ILE A 136 -10.74 13.87 -6.22
CA ILE A 136 -10.02 15.03 -6.72
C ILE A 136 -9.54 15.90 -5.55
N ALA A 137 -8.22 15.96 -5.36
CA ALA A 137 -7.60 16.99 -4.53
C ALA A 137 -7.42 18.26 -5.36
N TYR A 138 -7.73 19.41 -4.78
CA TYR A 138 -7.58 20.68 -5.47
C TYR A 138 -7.14 21.80 -4.52
N ARG A 139 -6.39 22.74 -5.03
CA ARG A 139 -5.98 23.94 -4.28
C ARG A 139 -7.09 24.96 -4.23
N THR A 140 -7.53 25.34 -3.04
CA THR A 140 -8.60 26.34 -2.83
C THR A 140 -8.17 27.75 -3.17
N ASP A 141 -6.84 28.00 -3.24
CA ASP A 141 -6.26 29.29 -3.63
C ASP A 141 -5.93 29.40 -5.14
N ALA A 142 -6.27 28.36 -5.93
CA ALA A 142 -5.97 28.35 -7.37
C ALA A 142 -7.10 27.77 -8.24
N VAL A 143 -8.03 27.01 -7.65
CA VAL A 143 -9.20 26.44 -8.31
C VAL A 143 -10.43 27.19 -7.83
N ALA A 144 -11.01 28.02 -8.70
CA ALA A 144 -12.07 28.96 -8.32
C ALA A 144 -13.38 28.27 -7.91
N LYS A 145 -13.67 27.09 -8.46
CA LYS A 145 -14.91 26.35 -8.20
C LYS A 145 -14.57 24.93 -7.75
N LYS A 146 -15.18 24.49 -6.65
CA LYS A 146 -15.07 23.11 -6.19
C LYS A 146 -15.42 22.12 -7.31
N PRO A 147 -14.53 21.15 -7.64
CA PRO A 147 -14.84 20.10 -8.60
C PRO A 147 -16.03 19.26 -8.16
N THR A 148 -16.84 18.80 -9.11
CA THR A 148 -18.02 17.97 -8.86
C THR A 148 -18.06 16.70 -9.74
N SER A 149 -17.19 16.65 -10.74
CA SER A 149 -17.10 15.61 -11.74
C SER A 149 -15.64 15.26 -12.02
N TRP A 150 -15.34 14.02 -12.34
CA TRP A 150 -14.03 13.63 -12.86
C TRP A 150 -13.68 14.44 -14.13
N LYS A 151 -14.68 14.88 -14.91
CA LYS A 151 -14.48 15.67 -16.11
C LYS A 151 -13.83 17.04 -15.84
N ASP A 152 -13.94 17.55 -14.62
CA ASP A 152 -13.33 18.83 -14.24
C ASP A 152 -11.79 18.78 -14.32
N LEU A 153 -11.17 17.57 -14.32
CA LEU A 153 -9.75 17.40 -14.59
C LEU A 153 -9.35 17.73 -16.02
N TRP A 154 -10.30 17.80 -16.98
CA TRP A 154 -10.05 18.16 -18.38
C TRP A 154 -10.25 19.63 -18.67
N ASP A 155 -10.62 20.44 -17.66
CA ASP A 155 -10.81 21.89 -17.85
C ASP A 155 -9.50 22.53 -18.35
N GLU A 156 -9.60 23.32 -19.44
CA GLU A 156 -8.48 24.01 -20.08
C GLU A 156 -7.72 24.95 -19.13
N ALA A 157 -8.40 25.49 -18.11
CA ALA A 157 -7.79 26.33 -17.07
C ALA A 157 -6.65 25.61 -16.30
N TYR A 158 -6.61 24.28 -16.33
CA TYR A 158 -5.63 23.49 -15.56
C TYR A 158 -4.59 22.78 -16.45
N VAL A 159 -4.52 23.10 -17.74
CA VAL A 159 -3.48 22.53 -18.63
C VAL A 159 -2.09 22.81 -18.05
N GLY A 160 -1.26 21.75 -18.01
CA GLY A 160 0.10 21.80 -17.43
C GLY A 160 0.17 21.84 -15.88
N ARG A 161 -0.99 21.98 -15.19
CA ARG A 161 -1.08 22.08 -13.73
C ARG A 161 -2.00 21.03 -13.11
N ARG A 162 -2.26 19.94 -13.80
CA ARG A 162 -3.07 18.81 -13.35
C ARG A 162 -2.24 17.56 -13.24
N GLY A 163 -2.56 16.69 -12.27
CA GLY A 163 -1.77 15.52 -11.96
C GLY A 163 -2.58 14.24 -11.80
N THR A 164 -1.98 13.12 -12.19
CA THR A 164 -2.48 11.78 -11.90
C THR A 164 -1.33 10.78 -11.86
N TYR A 165 -1.64 9.51 -11.68
CA TYR A 165 -0.65 8.46 -11.52
C TYR A 165 -0.44 7.66 -12.79
N VAL A 166 0.75 7.04 -12.91
CA VAL A 166 0.99 5.97 -13.88
C VAL A 166 0.05 4.79 -13.62
N ILE A 167 -0.32 4.05 -14.67
CA ILE A 167 -1.29 2.94 -14.58
C ILE A 167 -0.80 1.80 -13.66
N GLY A 168 0.51 1.68 -13.44
CA GLY A 168 1.09 0.72 -12.51
C GLY A 168 0.81 1.02 -11.02
N ASN A 169 0.41 2.24 -10.70
CA ASN A 169 0.02 2.65 -9.36
C ASN A 169 -1.47 2.37 -9.12
N THR A 170 -1.86 2.05 -7.88
CA THR A 170 -3.25 1.76 -7.52
C THR A 170 -4.20 2.91 -7.81
N LEU A 171 -3.81 4.16 -7.55
CA LEU A 171 -4.64 5.32 -7.86
C LEU A 171 -4.78 5.50 -9.37
N GLY A 172 -3.70 5.24 -10.12
CA GLY A 172 -3.69 5.32 -11.58
C GLY A 172 -4.63 4.31 -12.25
N ILE A 173 -4.64 3.05 -11.78
CA ILE A 173 -5.54 2.03 -12.35
C ILE A 173 -7.00 2.29 -11.97
N ASN A 174 -7.29 2.75 -10.76
CA ASN A 174 -8.63 3.15 -10.35
C ASN A 174 -9.13 4.34 -11.20
N PHE A 175 -8.29 5.34 -11.42
CA PHE A 175 -8.63 6.48 -12.27
C PHE A 175 -8.82 6.05 -13.74
N LEU A 176 -8.00 5.12 -14.24
CA LEU A 176 -8.19 4.54 -15.58
C LEU A 176 -9.57 3.90 -15.72
N PHE A 177 -10.02 3.12 -14.74
CA PHE A 177 -11.35 2.50 -14.79
C PHE A 177 -12.47 3.55 -14.77
N MET A 178 -12.33 4.60 -13.95
CA MET A 178 -13.30 5.70 -13.97
C MET A 178 -13.32 6.43 -15.32
N THR A 179 -12.16 6.70 -15.92
CA THR A 179 -12.09 7.33 -17.24
C THR A 179 -12.62 6.42 -18.34
N SER A 180 -12.38 5.11 -18.27
CA SER A 180 -12.94 4.11 -19.18
C SER A 180 -14.47 4.11 -19.12
N LYS A 181 -15.06 4.15 -17.92
CA LYS A 181 -16.52 4.26 -17.74
C LYS A 181 -17.09 5.57 -18.32
N ILE A 182 -16.38 6.69 -18.17
CA ILE A 182 -16.86 8.02 -18.54
C ILE A 182 -16.75 8.28 -20.05
N TYR A 183 -15.67 7.81 -20.66
CA TYR A 183 -15.32 8.10 -22.05
C TYR A 183 -15.40 6.91 -22.99
N GLY A 184 -15.62 5.71 -22.47
CA GLY A 184 -15.79 4.45 -23.19
C GLY A 184 -17.12 3.77 -22.91
N LYS A 185 -17.19 2.47 -23.15
CA LYS A 185 -18.40 1.65 -23.01
C LYS A 185 -18.67 1.24 -21.56
N ASP A 186 -17.61 0.91 -20.81
CA ASP A 186 -17.67 0.44 -19.43
C ASP A 186 -16.31 0.65 -18.72
N PHE A 187 -16.17 0.16 -17.49
CA PHE A 187 -14.93 0.25 -16.72
C PHE A 187 -13.71 -0.42 -17.39
N PHE A 188 -13.94 -1.35 -18.32
CA PHE A 188 -12.89 -2.16 -18.94
C PHE A 188 -12.56 -1.72 -20.38
N ASP A 189 -13.19 -0.66 -20.89
CA ASP A 189 -12.81 -0.03 -22.14
C ASP A 189 -11.51 0.77 -21.96
N VAL A 190 -10.44 0.02 -21.69
CA VAL A 190 -9.12 0.55 -21.30
C VAL A 190 -8.54 1.46 -22.38
N ASP A 191 -8.77 1.16 -23.65
CA ASP A 191 -8.24 1.98 -24.76
C ASP A 191 -8.90 3.37 -24.78
N ALA A 192 -10.21 3.46 -24.57
CA ALA A 192 -10.92 4.73 -24.45
C ALA A 192 -10.44 5.52 -23.20
N GLY A 193 -10.25 4.84 -22.07
CA GLY A 193 -9.72 5.45 -20.84
C GLY A 193 -8.31 6.01 -21.04
N ILE A 194 -7.39 5.23 -21.61
CA ILE A 194 -6.01 5.67 -21.91
C ILE A 194 -6.03 6.86 -22.87
N ALA A 195 -6.85 6.81 -23.94
CA ALA A 195 -6.97 7.93 -24.88
C ALA A 195 -7.47 9.21 -24.17
N ALA A 196 -8.43 9.09 -23.27
CA ALA A 196 -8.92 10.21 -22.48
C ALA A 196 -7.84 10.80 -21.56
N ILE A 197 -7.09 9.96 -20.83
CA ILE A 197 -5.97 10.41 -19.97
C ILE A 197 -4.88 11.09 -20.81
N LYS A 198 -4.55 10.57 -21.99
CA LYS A 198 -3.60 11.21 -22.91
C LYS A 198 -4.06 12.61 -23.33
N ARG A 199 -5.36 12.78 -23.68
CA ARG A 199 -5.93 14.12 -24.01
C ARG A 199 -5.90 15.08 -22.83
N MET A 200 -6.02 14.56 -21.59
CA MET A 200 -5.91 15.38 -20.39
C MET A 200 -4.50 15.98 -20.20
N GLN A 201 -3.46 15.37 -20.77
CA GLN A 201 -2.06 15.82 -20.64
C GLN A 201 -1.63 16.07 -19.19
N PRO A 202 -1.77 15.11 -18.28
CA PRO A 202 -1.43 15.30 -16.88
C PRO A 202 0.08 15.19 -16.64
N LYS A 203 0.54 15.76 -15.52
CA LYS A 203 1.80 15.33 -14.92
C LYS A 203 1.56 13.92 -14.34
N LEU A 204 2.32 12.94 -14.81
CA LEU A 204 2.25 11.55 -14.35
C LEU A 204 3.26 11.33 -13.24
N VAL A 205 2.81 10.76 -12.12
CA VAL A 205 3.66 10.36 -11.00
C VAL A 205 3.51 8.86 -10.71
N ASP A 206 4.52 8.28 -10.11
CA ASP A 206 4.54 6.87 -9.67
C ASP A 206 4.27 6.71 -8.17
N PHE A 207 4.48 7.79 -7.38
CA PHE A 207 4.40 7.77 -5.93
C PHE A 207 3.59 8.95 -5.38
N THR A 208 2.80 8.71 -4.31
CA THR A 208 1.92 9.71 -3.69
C THR A 208 2.69 10.92 -3.16
N GLY A 209 3.85 10.72 -2.53
CA GLY A 209 4.67 11.83 -2.06
C GLY A 209 5.15 12.78 -3.15
N THR A 210 5.20 12.35 -4.42
CA THR A 210 5.54 13.22 -5.54
C THR A 210 4.38 14.15 -5.88
N ILE A 211 3.15 13.63 -5.96
CA ILE A 211 1.96 14.46 -6.24
C ILE A 211 1.69 15.44 -5.08
N GLU A 212 1.92 15.00 -3.83
CA GLU A 212 1.84 15.86 -2.65
C GLU A 212 2.77 17.06 -2.76
N LYS A 213 4.05 16.85 -3.10
CA LYS A 213 5.03 17.93 -3.33
C LYS A 213 4.60 18.88 -4.45
N TYR A 214 4.04 18.35 -5.54
CA TYR A 214 3.55 19.19 -6.63
C TYR A 214 2.34 20.03 -6.22
N LEU A 215 1.45 19.51 -5.36
CA LEU A 215 0.36 20.27 -4.78
C LEU A 215 0.87 21.33 -3.79
N GLU A 216 1.87 21.00 -2.95
CA GLU A 216 2.50 21.96 -2.03
C GLU A 216 3.15 23.12 -2.77
N SER A 217 3.94 22.83 -3.82
CA SER A 217 4.67 23.82 -4.63
C SER A 217 3.81 24.61 -5.61
N LYS A 218 2.52 24.31 -5.75
CA LYS A 218 1.60 24.83 -6.80
C LYS A 218 1.97 24.43 -8.24
N GLU A 219 2.88 23.50 -8.42
CA GLU A 219 3.19 22.95 -9.75
C GLU A 219 2.00 22.18 -10.33
N VAL A 220 1.21 21.56 -9.45
CA VAL A 220 -0.11 21.00 -9.72
C VAL A 220 -1.13 21.69 -8.82
N VAL A 221 -2.30 22.01 -9.35
CA VAL A 221 -3.38 22.67 -8.60
C VAL A 221 -4.61 21.79 -8.44
N ILE A 222 -4.73 20.78 -9.29
CA ILE A 222 -5.81 19.80 -9.28
C ILE A 222 -5.26 18.42 -9.64
N ALA A 223 -5.61 17.39 -8.87
CA ALA A 223 -5.03 16.06 -9.05
C ALA A 223 -5.96 14.94 -8.60
N VAL A 224 -5.78 13.77 -9.17
CA VAL A 224 -6.27 12.52 -8.58
C VAL A 224 -5.50 12.25 -7.30
N LEU A 225 -6.19 12.15 -6.17
CA LEU A 225 -5.56 11.82 -4.87
C LEU A 225 -6.62 11.23 -3.93
N HIS A 226 -6.18 10.43 -2.99
CA HIS A 226 -7.07 9.94 -1.95
C HIS A 226 -7.31 11.00 -0.86
N ASP A 227 -8.45 10.88 -0.21
CA ASP A 227 -8.92 11.82 0.81
C ASP A 227 -7.94 11.94 1.99
N GLY A 228 -7.37 10.83 2.46
CA GLY A 228 -6.42 10.82 3.56
C GLY A 228 -5.22 11.75 3.35
N SER A 229 -4.48 11.59 2.23
CA SER A 229 -3.35 12.49 1.91
C SER A 229 -3.81 13.94 1.77
N THR A 230 -4.96 14.19 1.16
CA THR A 230 -5.45 15.56 0.99
C THR A 230 -5.70 16.24 2.34
N TYR A 231 -6.34 15.52 3.27
CA TYR A 231 -6.62 16.07 4.60
C TYR A 231 -5.39 16.14 5.50
N ASP A 232 -4.40 15.26 5.33
CA ASP A 232 -3.10 15.40 6.00
C ASP A 232 -2.36 16.66 5.54
N LEU A 233 -2.33 16.92 4.22
CA LEU A 233 -1.78 18.15 3.67
C LEU A 233 -2.53 19.40 4.18
N GLN A 234 -3.86 19.34 4.23
CA GLN A 234 -4.69 20.41 4.78
C GLN A 234 -4.38 20.67 6.27
N LYS A 235 -4.22 19.60 7.07
CA LYS A 235 -3.82 19.70 8.49
C LYS A 235 -2.46 20.37 8.65
N ARG A 236 -1.56 20.21 7.69
CA ARG A 236 -0.24 20.88 7.64
C ARG A 236 -0.28 22.32 7.10
N GLY A 237 -1.47 22.88 6.86
CA GLY A 237 -1.66 24.27 6.45
C GLY A 237 -1.61 24.50 4.94
N ILE A 238 -1.56 23.45 4.12
CA ILE A 238 -1.64 23.61 2.66
C ILE A 238 -3.10 23.88 2.28
N PRO A 239 -3.41 24.95 1.49
CA PRO A 239 -4.76 25.32 1.12
C PRO A 239 -5.34 24.34 0.08
N LEU A 240 -5.68 23.14 0.53
CA LEU A 240 -6.28 22.07 -0.25
C LEU A 240 -7.67 21.72 0.28
N ASP A 241 -8.51 21.20 -0.61
CA ASP A 241 -9.72 20.48 -0.24
C ASP A 241 -9.88 19.27 -1.16
N TRP A 242 -10.77 18.37 -0.78
CA TRP A 242 -11.05 17.15 -1.50
C TRP A 242 -12.49 17.15 -2.02
N ALA A 243 -12.67 16.64 -3.24
CA ALA A 243 -13.97 16.55 -3.89
C ALA A 243 -14.27 15.10 -4.27
N ALA A 244 -15.51 14.68 -3.98
CA ALA A 244 -16.08 13.42 -4.43
C ALA A 244 -16.75 13.63 -5.81
N PRO A 245 -16.25 13.07 -6.91
CA PRO A 245 -16.89 13.18 -8.23
C PRO A 245 -18.23 12.44 -8.28
N SER A 246 -19.20 13.02 -8.96
CA SER A 246 -20.58 12.49 -9.06
C SER A 246 -20.70 11.17 -9.79
N GLU A 247 -19.76 10.82 -10.68
CA GLU A 247 -19.75 9.57 -11.44
C GLU A 247 -19.36 8.36 -10.60
N GLY A 248 -18.91 8.60 -9.36
CA GLY A 248 -18.53 7.58 -8.39
C GLY A 248 -17.12 7.76 -7.86
N VAL A 249 -16.89 7.21 -6.67
CA VAL A 249 -15.67 7.34 -5.90
C VAL A 249 -15.10 5.94 -5.63
N PRO A 250 -14.04 5.54 -6.33
CA PRO A 250 -13.37 4.27 -6.05
C PRO A 250 -12.61 4.33 -4.72
N ILE A 251 -12.29 3.17 -4.20
CA ILE A 251 -11.65 2.99 -2.90
C ILE A 251 -10.21 2.51 -3.06
N LEU A 252 -9.33 3.12 -2.31
CA LEU A 252 -8.03 2.56 -1.99
C LEU A 252 -8.22 1.59 -0.83
N ASP A 253 -8.07 0.31 -1.11
CA ASP A 253 -8.30 -0.79 -0.18
C ASP A 253 -6.94 -1.35 0.26
N GLN A 254 -6.55 -1.07 1.51
CA GLN A 254 -5.31 -1.58 2.09
C GLN A 254 -5.58 -2.87 2.85
N VAL A 255 -5.08 -3.97 2.34
CA VAL A 255 -5.26 -5.29 2.93
C VAL A 255 -3.98 -5.78 3.62
N ILE A 256 -4.17 -6.69 4.59
CA ILE A 256 -3.09 -7.37 5.30
C ILE A 256 -3.33 -8.87 5.27
N GLN A 257 -2.26 -9.65 5.22
CA GLN A 257 -2.30 -11.11 5.16
C GLN A 257 -1.00 -11.72 5.67
N VAL A 258 -1.10 -12.93 6.24
CA VAL A 258 0.03 -13.72 6.72
C VAL A 258 0.48 -14.67 5.62
N THR A 259 1.78 -14.76 5.36
CA THR A 259 2.31 -15.65 4.32
C THR A 259 2.31 -17.09 4.78
N LYS A 260 2.01 -18.03 3.87
CA LYS A 260 1.90 -19.46 4.14
C LYS A 260 3.21 -20.06 4.67
N GLY A 261 4.35 -19.66 4.11
CA GLY A 261 5.67 -20.17 4.50
C GLY A 261 6.29 -19.47 5.71
N SER A 262 5.61 -18.50 6.35
CA SER A 262 6.13 -17.84 7.56
C SER A 262 6.46 -18.85 8.67
N LYS A 263 7.62 -18.68 9.29
CA LYS A 263 8.03 -19.44 10.48
C LYS A 263 7.49 -18.83 11.77
N ASN A 264 6.90 -17.64 11.69
CA ASN A 264 6.42 -16.84 12.81
C ASN A 264 4.89 -16.64 12.80
N LYS A 265 4.12 -17.60 12.27
CA LYS A 265 2.67 -17.48 12.01
C LYS A 265 1.86 -16.94 13.20
N GLU A 266 2.14 -17.43 14.42
CA GLU A 266 1.43 -16.99 15.62
C GLU A 266 1.64 -15.51 15.86
N LEU A 267 2.90 -15.04 15.83
CA LEU A 267 3.23 -13.61 16.00
C LEU A 267 2.69 -12.78 14.84
N ALA A 268 2.73 -13.30 13.62
CA ALA A 268 2.18 -12.65 12.44
C ALA A 268 0.67 -12.38 12.58
N TRP A 269 -0.10 -13.35 13.04
CA TRP A 269 -1.53 -13.17 13.30
C TRP A 269 -1.82 -12.23 14.48
N LYS A 270 -1.01 -12.27 15.54
CA LYS A 270 -1.10 -11.29 16.64
C LYS A 270 -0.82 -9.86 16.15
N LEU A 271 0.10 -9.69 15.19
CA LEU A 271 0.35 -8.38 14.57
C LEU A 271 -0.85 -7.92 13.72
N VAL A 272 -1.47 -8.83 12.97
CA VAL A 272 -2.72 -8.53 12.25
C VAL A 272 -3.82 -8.10 13.21
N ASP A 273 -3.95 -8.77 14.35
CA ASP A 273 -4.90 -8.39 15.39
C ASP A 273 -4.65 -6.99 15.93
N ALA A 274 -3.39 -6.68 16.23
CA ALA A 274 -2.98 -5.35 16.70
C ALA A 274 -3.26 -4.25 15.66
N TYR A 275 -3.05 -4.51 14.37
CA TYR A 275 -3.43 -3.58 13.29
C TYR A 275 -4.92 -3.26 13.28
N LEU A 276 -5.74 -4.24 13.62
CA LEU A 276 -7.19 -4.11 13.64
C LEU A 276 -7.73 -3.61 14.98
N SER A 277 -6.86 -3.34 15.96
CA SER A 277 -7.28 -2.82 17.26
C SER A 277 -7.87 -1.41 17.12
N PRO A 278 -8.84 -1.02 17.96
CA PRO A 278 -9.40 0.32 17.96
C PRO A 278 -8.33 1.41 18.16
N GLU A 279 -7.30 1.14 18.97
CA GLU A 279 -6.23 2.07 19.29
C GLU A 279 -5.39 2.40 18.06
N VAL A 280 -4.93 1.37 17.31
CA VAL A 280 -4.12 1.53 16.11
C VAL A 280 -4.95 2.18 15.00
N GLN A 281 -6.19 1.73 14.81
CA GLN A 281 -7.07 2.27 13.77
C GLN A 281 -7.45 3.73 14.06
N THR A 282 -7.65 4.10 15.32
CA THR A 282 -7.87 5.50 15.71
C THR A 282 -6.64 6.36 15.43
N ALA A 283 -5.43 5.87 15.75
CA ALA A 283 -4.19 6.61 15.48
C ALA A 283 -4.02 6.92 13.98
N PHE A 284 -4.22 5.93 13.11
CA PHE A 284 -4.16 6.16 11.67
C PHE A 284 -5.26 7.08 11.16
N ALA A 285 -6.47 7.00 11.71
CA ALA A 285 -7.58 7.88 11.33
C ALA A 285 -7.33 9.33 11.73
N THR A 286 -6.79 9.58 12.93
CA THR A 286 -6.55 10.94 13.44
C THR A 286 -5.28 11.58 12.89
N GLU A 287 -4.24 10.80 12.63
CA GLU A 287 -2.97 11.29 12.14
C GLU A 287 -2.90 11.38 10.61
N LEU A 288 -3.53 10.46 9.88
CA LEU A 288 -3.40 10.31 8.43
C LEU A 288 -4.74 10.27 7.69
N PHE A 289 -5.86 10.39 8.38
CA PHE A 289 -7.21 10.33 7.80
C PHE A 289 -7.50 9.04 7.02
N PHE A 290 -6.91 7.90 7.42
CA PHE A 290 -7.30 6.60 6.92
C PHE A 290 -8.58 6.14 7.61
N SER A 291 -9.55 5.68 6.82
CA SER A 291 -10.83 5.20 7.34
C SER A 291 -10.68 3.82 7.99
N PRO A 292 -11.09 3.65 9.26
CA PRO A 292 -10.98 2.38 9.95
C PRO A 292 -11.94 1.33 9.37
N THR A 293 -11.51 0.08 9.37
CA THR A 293 -12.35 -1.06 9.00
C THR A 293 -13.00 -1.74 10.21
N ASN A 294 -12.45 -1.52 11.40
CA ASN A 294 -13.05 -1.99 12.66
C ASN A 294 -14.22 -1.09 13.05
N LYS A 295 -15.44 -1.64 13.04
CA LYS A 295 -16.70 -0.95 13.33
C LYS A 295 -16.87 -0.49 14.77
N THR A 296 -15.99 -0.91 15.69
CA THR A 296 -16.01 -0.48 17.10
C THR A 296 -15.20 0.81 17.34
N VAL A 297 -14.45 1.28 16.35
CA VAL A 297 -13.68 2.52 16.42
C VAL A 297 -14.63 3.72 16.56
N LYS A 298 -14.33 4.57 17.54
CA LYS A 298 -15.03 5.83 17.77
C LYS A 298 -14.10 6.98 17.44
N LEU A 299 -14.46 7.76 16.43
CA LEU A 299 -13.63 8.87 15.94
C LEU A 299 -14.12 10.22 16.51
N PRO A 300 -13.19 11.18 16.70
CA PRO A 300 -13.58 12.57 16.92
C PRO A 300 -14.47 13.08 15.77
N PRO A 301 -15.51 13.89 16.06
CA PRO A 301 -16.47 14.33 15.04
C PRO A 301 -15.85 15.05 13.83
N GLU A 302 -14.77 15.81 14.06
CA GLU A 302 -14.04 16.53 12.99
C GLU A 302 -13.29 15.59 12.05
N VAL A 303 -12.85 14.42 12.52
CA VAL A 303 -12.24 13.36 11.71
C VAL A 303 -13.33 12.56 11.00
N ALA A 304 -14.36 12.14 11.75
CA ALA A 304 -15.45 11.32 11.23
C ALA A 304 -16.17 11.96 10.02
N ARG A 305 -16.30 13.29 9.99
CA ARG A 305 -16.89 14.01 8.84
C ARG A 305 -16.05 13.99 7.56
N LYS A 306 -14.75 13.71 7.68
CA LYS A 306 -13.79 13.77 6.56
C LYS A 306 -13.55 12.41 5.90
N ILE A 307 -13.80 11.31 6.60
CA ILE A 307 -13.46 9.94 6.16
C ILE A 307 -14.68 9.03 6.21
N ILE A 308 -14.54 7.79 5.78
CA ILE A 308 -15.56 6.74 5.93
C ILE A 308 -15.65 6.39 7.41
N SER A 309 -16.76 6.64 8.06
CA SER A 309 -16.85 6.56 9.53
C SER A 309 -18.06 5.83 10.09
N GLY A 310 -18.82 5.14 9.28
CA GLY A 310 -19.99 4.40 9.77
C GLY A 310 -20.62 3.48 8.74
N PRO A 311 -21.60 2.64 9.14
CA PRO A 311 -22.24 1.67 8.25
C PRO A 311 -22.83 2.32 6.99
N ALA A 312 -23.49 3.46 7.12
CA ALA A 312 -24.11 4.17 5.99
C ALA A 312 -23.09 4.63 4.94
N ASP A 313 -21.86 4.95 5.35
CA ASP A 313 -20.77 5.26 4.43
C ASP A 313 -20.23 3.98 3.80
N VAL A 314 -20.03 2.93 4.60
CA VAL A 314 -19.52 1.63 4.15
C VAL A 314 -20.46 0.99 3.12
N ASP A 315 -21.77 1.14 3.28
CA ASP A 315 -22.76 0.58 2.33
C ASP A 315 -22.62 1.20 0.92
N LYS A 316 -22.20 2.46 0.84
CA LYS A 316 -22.01 3.20 -0.42
C LYS A 316 -20.67 2.91 -1.11
N LEU A 317 -19.77 2.16 -0.49
CA LEU A 317 -18.46 1.88 -1.07
C LEU A 317 -18.55 1.08 -2.36
N VAL A 318 -17.90 1.56 -3.39
CA VAL A 318 -17.69 0.85 -4.66
C VAL A 318 -16.36 0.13 -4.58
N LEU A 319 -16.41 -1.19 -4.45
CA LEU A 319 -15.24 -2.06 -4.48
C LEU A 319 -15.14 -2.75 -5.83
N PHE A 320 -13.95 -2.77 -6.41
CA PHE A 320 -13.71 -3.55 -7.63
C PHE A 320 -13.43 -5.01 -7.28
N ASP A 321 -13.97 -5.94 -8.06
CA ASP A 321 -13.53 -7.34 -8.04
C ASP A 321 -12.16 -7.45 -8.71
N TRP A 322 -11.12 -7.25 -7.93
CA TRP A 322 -9.74 -7.29 -8.41
C TRP A 322 -9.32 -8.67 -8.91
N ALA A 323 -9.94 -9.76 -8.43
CA ALA A 323 -9.71 -11.10 -8.95
C ALA A 323 -10.22 -11.22 -10.39
N LYS A 324 -11.42 -10.69 -10.67
CA LYS A 324 -11.94 -10.61 -12.04
C LYS A 324 -11.07 -9.74 -12.93
N VAL A 325 -10.62 -8.57 -12.41
CA VAL A 325 -9.70 -7.67 -13.13
C VAL A 325 -8.38 -8.38 -13.47
N ALA A 326 -7.79 -9.09 -12.51
CA ALA A 326 -6.53 -9.79 -12.71
C ALA A 326 -6.62 -10.87 -13.80
N ARG A 327 -7.74 -11.60 -13.87
CA ARG A 327 -7.99 -12.63 -14.91
C ARG A 327 -8.21 -12.05 -16.31
N GLN A 328 -8.67 -10.81 -16.42
CA GLN A 328 -8.90 -10.13 -17.71
C GLN A 328 -7.64 -9.43 -18.25
N ARG A 329 -6.58 -9.28 -17.45
CA ARG A 329 -5.31 -8.74 -17.96
C ARG A 329 -4.67 -9.73 -18.93
N PRO A 330 -4.33 -9.32 -20.18
CA PRO A 330 -3.53 -10.16 -21.06
C PRO A 330 -2.22 -10.54 -20.37
N SER A 331 -1.85 -11.81 -20.38
CA SER A 331 -0.54 -12.29 -19.96
C SER A 331 0.52 -11.78 -20.94
N GLY A 332 1.08 -10.58 -20.68
CA GLY A 332 2.11 -9.94 -21.50
C GLY A 332 2.57 -8.61 -20.91
N PRO A 333 3.70 -8.03 -21.37
CA PRO A 333 4.18 -6.74 -20.88
C PRO A 333 3.08 -5.69 -21.03
N SER A 334 2.82 -4.95 -19.93
CA SER A 334 1.74 -3.97 -19.83
C SER A 334 1.71 -3.03 -21.02
N ALA A 335 0.52 -2.73 -21.55
CA ALA A 335 0.32 -1.81 -22.69
C ALA A 335 1.03 -0.45 -22.49
N GLY A 336 1.31 -0.05 -21.24
CA GLY A 336 2.09 1.14 -20.92
C GLY A 336 3.58 1.05 -21.26
N THR A 337 4.19 -0.15 -21.27
CA THR A 337 5.60 -0.34 -21.63
C THR A 337 5.82 -0.43 -23.14
N ARG A 338 4.82 -0.84 -23.91
CA ARG A 338 4.94 -0.85 -25.39
C ARG A 338 5.02 0.55 -26.01
N SER A 339 4.38 1.54 -25.44
CA SER A 339 4.37 2.91 -25.99
C SER A 339 5.70 3.66 -25.83
N CYS A 340 6.58 3.24 -24.92
CA CYS A 340 7.92 3.83 -24.76
C CYS A 340 9.02 3.10 -25.57
N ALA A 341 8.82 1.83 -25.94
CA ALA A 341 9.81 1.06 -26.69
C ALA A 341 9.73 1.33 -28.22
N GLU A 342 8.57 1.73 -28.74
CA GLU A 342 8.37 1.99 -30.19
C GLU A 342 8.89 3.36 -30.67
N ARG A 343 9.45 4.20 -29.82
CA ARG A 343 10.08 5.48 -30.20
C ARG A 343 11.60 5.42 -30.35
N ARG A 344 12.20 4.27 -30.61
CA ARG A 344 13.54 4.24 -31.17
C ARG A 344 13.42 4.08 -32.67
N SER A 345 13.56 5.22 -33.35
CA SER A 345 13.68 5.45 -34.78
C SER A 345 14.47 4.35 -35.50
N PRO A 346 14.07 3.92 -36.72
CA PRO A 346 14.92 3.09 -37.55
C PRO A 346 16.15 3.91 -37.94
N ALA A 347 17.30 3.51 -37.46
CA ALA A 347 18.59 4.04 -37.91
C ALA A 347 18.68 3.88 -39.41
N GLY A 348 18.79 5.00 -40.09
CA GLY A 348 19.06 5.08 -41.52
C GLY A 348 20.23 4.20 -41.93
N ARG A 349 20.06 3.41 -42.97
CA ARG A 349 21.10 2.71 -43.67
C ARG A 349 22.15 3.72 -44.09
N ARG A 350 23.34 3.69 -43.49
CA ARG A 350 24.50 4.37 -44.01
C ARG A 350 24.98 3.58 -45.23
N ALA A 351 24.87 4.22 -46.39
CA ALA A 351 25.57 3.79 -47.60
C ALA A 351 27.09 3.85 -47.38
N PRO A 352 27.91 2.96 -47.99
CA PRO A 352 29.34 3.00 -47.85
C PRO A 352 29.94 4.20 -48.62
N LEU A 353 30.67 5.04 -47.92
CA LEU A 353 31.51 6.09 -48.51
C LEU A 353 32.66 5.45 -49.27
N THR A 354 32.59 5.48 -50.59
CA THR A 354 33.75 5.26 -51.48
C THR A 354 34.77 6.40 -51.32
N ARG A 355 36.03 6.02 -51.07
CA ARG A 355 37.19 6.90 -51.19
C ARG A 355 37.34 7.32 -52.66
N GLN A 356 37.20 8.60 -52.95
CA GLN A 356 37.92 9.33 -54.02
C GLN A 356 37.52 10.81 -53.93
N ALA A 357 38.43 11.66 -53.58
CA ALA A 357 39.07 12.74 -54.32
C ALA A 357 39.62 13.79 -53.38
N LEU A 358 40.87 13.66 -53.11
CA LEU A 358 41.77 14.76 -52.84
C LEU A 358 42.14 15.35 -54.19
N ARG A 359 41.71 16.62 -54.44
CA ARG A 359 42.53 17.69 -55.06
C ARG A 359 41.74 19.01 -54.95
#